data_3622233eb793e65df74f6be9f91d43b0
#
_entry.id   3622233eb793e65df74f6be9f91d43b0
#
_cell.length_a   1.000
_cell.length_b   1.000
_cell.length_c   1.000
_cell.angle_alpha   90.00
_cell.angle_beta   90.00
_cell.angle_gamma   90.00
#
_symmetry.space_group_name_H-M   'P 1'
#
loop_
_entity.id
_entity.type
_entity.pdbx_description
1 polymer ?
#
loop_
_entity_poly.entity_id
_entity_poly.type
_entity_poly.pdbx_seq_one_letter_code
_entity_poly.pdbx_strand_id
1 'polypeptide(L)'
;IENVKISFKRERDCSVRNVGRDFLFVEGQILDEYEEGVGEGGLDMRFVAGVKLWADGELSFCDGALFAENASEIIIAYSSETDYDFETLSFDREKKLEKIIFDKFENVEEFDFYLKKASEWCSSFYTRNFLSLSDSEADDTAILLAAAREGKADLRLVETLYNYGRYLLITASTAKTTLPANLQGIWGEGYKMEWNADFHTNINLQMNYWPAHVA
;
A
#
# COMPACT_ATOMS: atom_id res chain seq x y z
N ILE A 1 8.60 5.94 22.79
CA ILE A 1 7.27 5.37 22.44
C ILE A 1 6.89 4.47 23.60
N GLU A 2 5.75 4.70 24.25
CA GLU A 2 5.43 3.93 25.44
C GLU A 2 4.90 2.53 25.13
N ASN A 3 3.86 2.44 24.27
CA ASN A 3 3.28 1.15 23.90
C ASN A 3 2.69 1.24 22.48
N VAL A 4 2.93 0.24 21.65
CA VAL A 4 2.38 0.12 20.31
C VAL A 4 1.61 -1.18 20.17
N LYS A 5 0.40 -1.10 19.66
CA LYS A 5 -0.44 -2.25 19.31
C LYS A 5 -0.55 -2.35 17.80
N ILE A 6 -0.24 -3.52 17.25
CA ILE A 6 -0.35 -3.83 15.83
C ILE A 6 -1.34 -4.97 15.64
N SER A 7 -2.38 -4.73 14.88
CA SER A 7 -3.39 -5.73 14.56
C SER A 7 -3.75 -5.66 13.08
N PHE A 8 -4.20 -6.77 12.55
CA PHE A 8 -4.75 -6.82 11.20
C PHE A 8 -6.28 -6.69 11.28
N LYS A 9 -6.83 -5.71 10.58
CA LYS A 9 -8.27 -5.49 10.55
C LYS A 9 -8.83 -5.93 9.20
N ARG A 10 -9.53 -7.06 9.20
CA ARG A 10 -10.37 -7.51 8.10
C ARG A 10 -11.56 -8.25 8.71
N GLU A 11 -12.75 -7.83 8.36
CA GLU A 11 -13.99 -8.28 9.05
C GLU A 11 -14.48 -9.64 8.56
N ARG A 12 -14.01 -10.10 7.39
CA ARG A 12 -14.48 -11.35 6.78
C ARG A 12 -13.36 -12.04 5.99
N ASP A 13 -13.60 -13.28 5.63
CA ASP A 13 -12.84 -14.06 4.64
C ASP A 13 -11.38 -14.31 5.01
N CYS A 14 -11.00 -14.15 6.28
CA CYS A 14 -9.64 -14.39 6.73
C CYS A 14 -9.55 -14.89 8.16
N SER A 15 -8.41 -15.50 8.46
CA SER A 15 -7.97 -15.83 9.80
C SER A 15 -6.63 -15.16 10.11
N VAL A 16 -6.41 -14.83 11.37
CA VAL A 16 -5.17 -14.24 11.86
C VAL A 16 -4.60 -15.16 12.94
N ARG A 17 -3.33 -15.51 12.82
CA ARG A 17 -2.59 -16.27 13.82
C ARG A 17 -1.22 -15.66 14.08
N ASN A 18 -0.69 -15.89 15.24
CA ASN A 18 0.68 -15.53 15.54
C ASN A 18 1.66 -16.67 15.26
N VAL A 19 2.90 -16.29 14.97
CA VAL A 19 4.04 -17.19 14.92
C VAL A 19 5.12 -16.58 15.84
N GLY A 20 5.30 -17.20 17.01
CA GLY A 20 6.12 -16.60 18.04
C GLY A 20 5.47 -15.37 18.68
N ARG A 21 6.28 -14.40 19.10
CA ARG A 21 5.86 -13.18 19.79
C ARG A 21 5.90 -11.93 18.91
N ASP A 22 6.45 -12.05 17.73
CA ASP A 22 6.88 -10.95 16.87
C ASP A 22 6.29 -11.02 15.46
N PHE A 23 5.47 -12.05 15.15
CA PHE A 23 4.95 -12.24 13.80
C PHE A 23 3.45 -12.53 13.80
N LEU A 24 2.70 -11.77 12.99
CA LEU A 24 1.33 -12.07 12.61
C LEU A 24 1.30 -12.64 11.20
N PHE A 25 0.61 -13.75 11.05
CA PHE A 25 0.29 -14.34 9.77
C PHE A 25 -1.21 -14.26 9.52
N VAL A 26 -1.57 -13.79 8.36
CA VAL A 26 -2.95 -13.65 7.90
C VAL A 26 -3.13 -14.51 6.67
N GLU A 27 -4.19 -15.27 6.62
CA GLU A 27 -4.57 -16.04 5.45
C GLU A 27 -6.05 -15.94 5.19
N GLY A 28 -6.43 -15.94 3.94
CA GLY A 28 -7.83 -15.87 3.56
C GLY A 28 -8.08 -16.23 2.12
N GLN A 29 -9.36 -16.26 1.79
CA GLN A 29 -9.84 -16.43 0.42
C GLN A 29 -11.02 -15.52 0.22
N ILE A 30 -10.98 -14.72 -0.84
CA ILE A 30 -12.08 -13.82 -1.17
C ILE A 30 -13.31 -14.68 -1.51
N LEU A 31 -14.44 -14.32 -0.90
CA LEU A 31 -15.74 -14.88 -1.18
C LEU A 31 -16.54 -13.82 -1.93
N ASP A 32 -16.70 -14.03 -3.22
CA ASP A 32 -17.50 -13.16 -4.05
C ASP A 32 -18.97 -13.48 -3.88
N GLU A 33 -19.79 -12.45 -3.78
CA GLU A 33 -21.24 -12.53 -3.75
C GLU A 33 -21.80 -12.35 -5.16
N TYR A 34 -22.98 -12.93 -5.42
CA TYR A 34 -23.68 -12.67 -6.67
C TYR A 34 -23.92 -11.17 -6.85
N GLU A 35 -23.56 -10.68 -8.02
CA GLU A 35 -23.87 -9.31 -8.45
C GLU A 35 -24.46 -9.32 -9.85
N GLU A 36 -25.62 -8.67 -10.03
CA GLU A 36 -26.27 -8.56 -11.33
C GLU A 36 -25.35 -7.90 -12.36
N GLY A 37 -25.14 -8.56 -13.48
CA GLY A 37 -24.26 -8.10 -14.56
C GLY A 37 -22.76 -8.42 -14.36
N VAL A 38 -22.37 -9.00 -13.23
CA VAL A 38 -20.98 -9.39 -12.94
C VAL A 38 -20.82 -10.92 -12.91
N GLY A 39 -21.71 -11.61 -12.20
CA GLY A 39 -21.65 -13.08 -12.15
C GLY A 39 -22.22 -13.70 -10.88
N GLU A 40 -22.10 -15.02 -10.77
CA GLU A 40 -22.70 -15.79 -9.69
C GLU A 40 -21.89 -15.75 -8.38
N GLY A 41 -20.71 -15.14 -8.40
CA GLY A 41 -19.82 -15.16 -7.25
C GLY A 41 -19.18 -16.54 -7.02
N GLY A 42 -18.51 -16.72 -5.89
CA GLY A 42 -17.88 -17.98 -5.49
C GLY A 42 -16.56 -17.80 -4.76
N LEU A 43 -15.75 -18.86 -4.76
CA LEU A 43 -14.41 -18.84 -4.18
C LEU A 43 -13.43 -18.21 -5.17
N ASP A 44 -12.97 -17.03 -4.81
CA ASP A 44 -12.04 -16.25 -5.61
C ASP A 44 -10.60 -16.36 -5.08
N MET A 45 -9.81 -15.35 -5.27
CA MET A 45 -8.39 -15.27 -4.98
C MET A 45 -8.07 -15.63 -3.52
N ARG A 46 -7.09 -16.52 -3.31
CA ARG A 46 -6.46 -16.73 -2.01
C ARG A 46 -5.39 -15.65 -1.78
N PHE A 47 -5.28 -15.20 -0.55
CA PHE A 47 -4.26 -14.26 -0.13
C PHE A 47 -3.64 -14.64 1.20
N VAL A 48 -2.41 -14.21 1.39
CA VAL A 48 -1.71 -14.26 2.67
C VAL A 48 -1.01 -12.94 2.92
N ALA A 49 -0.80 -12.62 4.19
CA ALA A 49 0.03 -11.50 4.60
C ALA A 49 0.83 -11.87 5.85
N GLY A 50 2.00 -11.27 5.97
CA GLY A 50 2.83 -11.35 7.15
C GLY A 50 3.15 -9.95 7.67
N VAL A 51 3.11 -9.79 8.98
CA VAL A 51 3.60 -8.60 9.67
C VAL A 51 4.60 -9.04 10.72
N LYS A 52 5.84 -8.59 10.59
CA LYS A 52 6.90 -8.85 11.55
C LYS A 52 7.29 -7.57 12.28
N LEU A 53 7.52 -7.73 13.57
CA LEU A 53 7.83 -6.64 14.48
C LEU A 53 9.20 -6.88 15.11
N TRP A 54 10.06 -5.87 15.07
CA TRP A 54 11.29 -5.80 15.86
C TRP A 54 11.22 -4.57 16.76
N ALA A 55 11.66 -4.73 17.98
CA ALA A 55 11.74 -3.63 18.93
C ALA A 55 12.88 -3.88 19.92
N ASP A 56 13.41 -2.82 20.49
CA ASP A 56 14.37 -2.85 21.60
C ASP A 56 13.71 -3.03 22.97
N GLY A 57 12.35 -3.11 23.00
CA GLY A 57 11.52 -3.37 24.17
C GLY A 57 10.95 -4.78 24.21
N GLU A 58 9.92 -4.98 25.03
CA GLU A 58 9.27 -6.27 25.21
C GLU A 58 8.20 -6.52 24.13
N LEU A 59 8.27 -7.70 23.49
CA LEU A 59 7.29 -8.13 22.51
C LEU A 59 6.35 -9.18 23.08
N SER A 60 5.06 -9.01 22.83
CA SER A 60 4.03 -9.95 23.23
C SER A 60 2.92 -10.07 22.19
N PHE A 61 2.12 -11.13 22.31
CA PHE A 61 0.92 -11.32 21.49
C PHE A 61 -0.28 -11.58 22.40
N CYS A 62 -1.35 -10.84 22.15
CA CYS A 62 -2.63 -11.00 22.85
C CYS A 62 -3.79 -10.59 21.94
N ASP A 63 -4.92 -11.31 21.99
CA ASP A 63 -6.16 -10.97 21.31
C ASP A 63 -6.00 -10.60 19.82
N GLY A 64 -5.23 -11.39 19.09
CA GLY A 64 -5.01 -11.17 17.65
C GLY A 64 -4.11 -9.99 17.31
N ALA A 65 -3.39 -9.42 18.27
CA ALA A 65 -2.50 -8.29 18.10
C ALA A 65 -1.10 -8.56 18.65
N LEU A 66 -0.10 -7.98 18.01
CA LEU A 66 1.26 -7.83 18.55
C LEU A 66 1.33 -6.55 19.37
N PHE A 67 2.09 -6.62 20.45
CA PHE A 67 2.41 -5.47 21.30
C PHE A 67 3.90 -5.30 21.40
N ALA A 68 4.36 -4.05 21.34
CA ALA A 68 5.69 -3.64 21.74
C ALA A 68 5.57 -2.67 22.92
N GLU A 69 6.22 -2.97 24.02
CA GLU A 69 6.15 -2.20 25.26
C GLU A 69 7.55 -1.73 25.66
N ASN A 70 7.61 -0.52 26.22
CA ASN A 70 8.86 0.10 26.68
C ASN A 70 9.96 0.17 25.59
N ALA A 71 9.56 0.32 24.32
CA ALA A 71 10.48 0.40 23.20
C ALA A 71 10.81 1.85 22.85
N SER A 72 12.08 2.13 22.54
CA SER A 72 12.51 3.40 21.94
C SER A 72 12.55 3.33 20.42
N GLU A 73 12.75 2.13 19.87
CA GLU A 73 12.73 1.87 18.43
C GLU A 73 11.84 0.69 18.10
N ILE A 74 11.01 0.84 17.06
CA ILE A 74 10.15 -0.21 16.55
C ILE A 74 10.25 -0.24 15.02
N ILE A 75 10.55 -1.41 14.49
CA ILE A 75 10.57 -1.66 13.04
C ILE A 75 9.44 -2.63 12.70
N ILE A 76 8.64 -2.26 11.72
CA ILE A 76 7.52 -3.07 11.23
C ILE A 76 7.79 -3.42 9.77
N ALA A 77 7.85 -4.70 9.45
CA ALA A 77 7.85 -5.17 8.07
C ALA A 77 6.51 -5.81 7.74
N TYR A 78 6.02 -5.49 6.54
CA TYR A 78 4.80 -6.06 5.97
C TYR A 78 5.08 -6.66 4.60
N SER A 79 4.51 -7.81 4.32
CA SER A 79 4.47 -8.39 2.99
C SER A 79 3.18 -9.15 2.77
N SER A 80 2.71 -9.17 1.55
CA SER A 80 1.55 -9.95 1.13
C SER A 80 1.82 -10.71 -0.15
N GLU A 81 1.00 -11.73 -0.42
CA GLU A 81 1.07 -12.55 -1.61
C GLU A 81 -0.32 -13.10 -1.94
N THR A 82 -0.56 -13.35 -3.22
CA THR A 82 -1.81 -13.95 -3.70
C THR A 82 -1.53 -15.11 -4.64
N ASP A 83 -2.54 -15.93 -4.90
CA ASP A 83 -2.46 -17.00 -5.88
C ASP A 83 -2.86 -16.57 -7.30
N TYR A 84 -3.06 -15.28 -7.53
CA TYR A 84 -3.34 -14.77 -8.86
C TYR A 84 -2.10 -14.87 -9.75
N ASP A 85 -2.31 -15.36 -10.97
CA ASP A 85 -1.30 -15.46 -12.01
C ASP A 85 -1.68 -14.56 -13.18
N PHE A 86 -0.86 -13.54 -13.43
CA PHE A 86 -1.05 -12.57 -14.51
C PHE A 86 -0.84 -13.13 -15.91
N GLU A 87 -0.06 -14.21 -16.06
CA GLU A 87 0.20 -14.79 -17.36
C GLU A 87 -0.99 -15.60 -17.87
N THR A 88 -1.62 -16.32 -16.96
CA THR A 88 -2.79 -17.16 -17.27
C THR A 88 -4.13 -16.49 -16.97
N LEU A 89 -4.12 -15.33 -16.30
CA LEU A 89 -5.29 -14.62 -15.82
C LEU A 89 -6.20 -15.49 -14.97
N SER A 90 -5.60 -16.31 -14.11
CA SER A 90 -6.29 -17.31 -13.29
C SER A 90 -5.64 -17.44 -11.91
N PHE A 91 -6.11 -18.40 -11.11
CA PHE A 91 -5.58 -18.65 -9.77
C PHE A 91 -4.71 -19.91 -9.78
N ASP A 92 -3.43 -19.76 -9.46
CA ASP A 92 -2.53 -20.89 -9.21
C ASP A 92 -2.79 -21.50 -7.83
N ARG A 93 -3.67 -22.48 -7.79
CA ARG A 93 -4.06 -23.19 -6.55
C ARG A 93 -2.94 -24.03 -5.93
N GLU A 94 -1.87 -24.32 -6.66
CA GLU A 94 -0.71 -25.05 -6.17
C GLU A 94 0.35 -24.15 -5.53
N LYS A 95 0.23 -22.83 -5.71
CA LYS A 95 1.13 -21.83 -5.15
C LYS A 95 1.17 -21.91 -3.61
N LYS A 96 2.37 -22.09 -3.06
CA LYS A 96 2.60 -22.26 -1.62
C LYS A 96 2.77 -20.90 -0.95
N LEU A 97 1.67 -20.15 -0.82
CA LEU A 97 1.64 -18.77 -0.36
C LEU A 97 2.29 -18.58 1.02
N GLU A 98 1.97 -19.45 1.97
CA GLU A 98 2.55 -19.39 3.32
C GLU A 98 4.08 -19.49 3.27
N LYS A 99 4.62 -20.46 2.53
CA LYS A 99 6.05 -20.63 2.37
C LYS A 99 6.71 -19.38 1.78
N ILE A 100 6.10 -18.79 0.75
CA ILE A 100 6.62 -17.58 0.10
C ILE A 100 6.73 -16.43 1.12
N ILE A 101 5.72 -16.26 1.97
CA ILE A 101 5.75 -15.22 3.00
C ILE A 101 6.88 -15.50 4.00
N PHE A 102 7.00 -16.72 4.53
CA PHE A 102 8.07 -17.02 5.49
C PHE A 102 9.46 -16.85 4.87
N ASP A 103 9.68 -17.33 3.64
CA ASP A 103 10.95 -17.16 2.93
C ASP A 103 11.32 -15.67 2.76
N LYS A 104 10.33 -14.79 2.53
CA LYS A 104 10.56 -13.34 2.46
C LYS A 104 11.03 -12.77 3.79
N PHE A 105 10.47 -13.23 4.91
CA PHE A 105 10.82 -12.71 6.23
C PHE A 105 12.09 -13.35 6.83
N GLU A 106 12.50 -14.52 6.35
CA GLU A 106 13.81 -15.09 6.68
C GLU A 106 14.99 -14.31 6.09
N ASN A 107 14.75 -13.63 4.96
CA ASN A 107 15.75 -12.90 4.20
C ASN A 107 15.53 -11.38 4.25
N VAL A 108 14.92 -10.86 5.31
CA VAL A 108 14.74 -9.42 5.51
C VAL A 108 16.10 -8.78 5.80
N GLU A 109 16.47 -7.82 4.97
CA GLU A 109 17.63 -6.95 5.19
C GLU A 109 17.34 -5.89 6.26
N GLU A 110 18.37 -5.19 6.70
CA GLU A 110 18.23 -4.09 7.64
C GLU A 110 17.40 -2.93 7.07
N PHE A 111 16.75 -2.17 7.94
CA PHE A 111 15.90 -1.05 7.57
C PHE A 111 16.59 -0.06 6.63
N ASP A 112 17.84 0.29 6.90
CA ASP A 112 18.62 1.24 6.09
C ASP A 112 18.82 0.78 4.64
N PHE A 113 18.88 -0.53 4.40
CA PHE A 113 18.94 -1.08 3.05
C PHE A 113 17.68 -0.76 2.26
N TYR A 114 16.51 -0.95 2.86
CA TYR A 114 15.24 -0.63 2.21
C TYR A 114 15.04 0.88 2.06
N LEU A 115 15.40 1.66 3.08
CA LEU A 115 15.34 3.12 3.03
C LEU A 115 16.20 3.67 1.88
N LYS A 116 17.43 3.19 1.74
CA LYS A 116 18.33 3.58 0.65
C LYS A 116 17.72 3.24 -0.70
N LYS A 117 17.23 2.00 -0.89
CA LYS A 117 16.60 1.59 -2.15
C LYS A 117 15.36 2.41 -2.50
N ALA A 118 14.51 2.69 -1.51
CA ALA A 118 13.33 3.52 -1.70
C ALA A 118 13.72 4.95 -2.09
N SER A 119 14.72 5.53 -1.41
CA SER A 119 15.21 6.87 -1.70
C SER A 119 15.83 6.98 -3.10
N GLU A 120 16.65 6.01 -3.50
CA GLU A 120 17.24 5.94 -4.84
C GLU A 120 16.16 5.82 -5.91
N TRP A 121 15.17 4.97 -5.68
CA TRP A 121 14.04 4.79 -6.59
C TRP A 121 13.21 6.08 -6.72
N CYS A 122 12.79 6.69 -5.62
CA CYS A 122 12.07 7.95 -5.61
C CYS A 122 12.87 9.05 -6.33
N SER A 123 14.14 9.21 -5.98
CA SER A 123 15.01 10.23 -6.59
C SER A 123 15.11 10.08 -8.09
N SER A 124 15.10 8.85 -8.61
CA SER A 124 15.16 8.59 -10.05
C SER A 124 14.00 9.21 -10.85
N PHE A 125 12.87 9.49 -10.21
CA PHE A 125 11.72 10.18 -10.80
C PHE A 125 11.67 11.66 -10.41
N TYR A 126 11.82 11.97 -9.14
CA TYR A 126 11.59 13.32 -8.61
C TYR A 126 12.68 14.32 -9.05
N THR A 127 13.92 13.88 -9.28
CA THR A 127 15.00 14.76 -9.75
C THR A 127 14.88 15.17 -11.22
N ARG A 128 14.01 14.53 -11.99
CA ARG A 128 13.81 14.85 -13.43
C ARG A 128 12.95 16.08 -13.65
N ASN A 129 12.04 16.33 -12.74
CA ASN A 129 11.11 17.45 -12.81
C ASN A 129 10.72 17.86 -11.39
N PHE A 130 10.65 19.16 -11.16
CA PHE A 130 10.12 19.70 -9.90
C PHE A 130 9.38 21.01 -10.19
N LEU A 131 8.41 21.31 -9.34
CA LEU A 131 7.70 22.57 -9.35
C LEU A 131 8.06 23.31 -8.08
N SER A 132 8.60 24.53 -8.20
CA SER A 132 8.82 25.45 -7.11
C SER A 132 8.11 26.79 -7.41
N LEU A 133 7.19 27.15 -6.57
CA LEU A 133 6.38 28.39 -6.68
C LEU A 133 6.62 29.33 -5.50
N SER A 134 7.31 28.88 -4.47
CA SER A 134 7.61 29.64 -3.26
C SER A 134 9.01 29.29 -2.74
N ASP A 135 9.72 30.29 -2.24
CA ASP A 135 11.03 30.12 -1.60
C ASP A 135 10.93 29.87 -0.09
N SER A 136 9.72 29.90 0.47
CA SER A 136 9.50 29.67 1.90
C SER A 136 9.30 28.19 2.20
N GLU A 137 9.72 27.75 3.39
CA GLU A 137 9.42 26.40 3.87
C GLU A 137 7.91 26.16 3.95
N ALA A 138 7.50 24.94 3.67
CA ALA A 138 6.09 24.57 3.74
C ALA A 138 5.64 24.45 5.21
N ASP A 139 4.49 25.02 5.53
CA ASP A 139 3.76 24.74 6.76
C ASP A 139 3.18 23.31 6.72
N ASP A 140 2.67 22.86 7.85
CA ASP A 140 1.91 21.62 7.92
C ASP A 140 0.77 21.62 6.89
N THR A 141 0.63 20.53 6.14
CA THR A 141 -0.39 20.39 5.08
C THR A 141 -1.81 20.61 5.62
N ALA A 142 -2.09 20.25 6.87
CA ALA A 142 -3.40 20.49 7.48
C ALA A 142 -3.67 21.99 7.65
N ILE A 143 -2.66 22.79 7.98
CA ILE A 143 -2.76 24.26 8.07
C ILE A 143 -3.04 24.87 6.69
N LEU A 144 -2.28 24.44 5.68
CA LEU A 144 -2.46 24.90 4.30
C LEU A 144 -3.86 24.56 3.75
N LEU A 145 -4.35 23.35 4.03
CA LEU A 145 -5.71 22.94 3.65
C LEU A 145 -6.79 23.74 4.37
N ALA A 146 -6.63 24.00 5.66
CA ALA A 146 -7.57 24.82 6.42
C ALA A 146 -7.65 26.25 5.85
N ALA A 147 -6.50 26.87 5.57
CA ALA A 147 -6.43 28.19 4.96
C ALA A 147 -7.08 28.24 3.56
N ALA A 148 -6.84 27.21 2.75
CA ALA A 148 -7.45 27.12 1.42
C ALA A 148 -8.98 27.01 1.46
N ARG A 149 -9.54 26.29 2.44
CA ARG A 149 -11.01 26.24 2.67
C ARG A 149 -11.61 27.58 3.02
N GLU A 150 -10.83 28.48 3.60
CA GLU A 150 -11.20 29.87 3.87
C GLU A 150 -10.95 30.81 2.68
N GLY A 151 -10.58 30.29 1.53
CA GLY A 151 -10.29 31.06 0.32
C GLY A 151 -8.88 31.70 0.31
N LYS A 152 -8.01 31.31 1.21
CA LYS A 152 -6.60 31.75 1.29
C LYS A 152 -5.71 30.70 0.63
N ALA A 153 -5.66 30.69 -0.70
CA ALA A 153 -4.80 29.75 -1.43
C ALA A 153 -3.32 30.09 -1.21
N ASP A 154 -2.52 29.07 -0.88
CA ASP A 154 -1.08 29.16 -0.73
C ASP A 154 -0.38 28.37 -1.85
N LEU A 155 0.64 28.97 -2.47
CA LEU A 155 1.38 28.31 -3.55
C LEU A 155 2.08 27.02 -3.10
N ARG A 156 2.45 26.93 -1.84
CA ARG A 156 3.04 25.72 -1.24
C ARG A 156 2.06 24.53 -1.24
N LEU A 157 0.76 24.80 -1.09
CA LEU A 157 -0.26 23.76 -1.23
C LEU A 157 -0.34 23.23 -2.67
N VAL A 158 -0.17 24.12 -3.66
CA VAL A 158 -0.13 23.74 -5.07
C VAL A 158 1.09 22.86 -5.36
N GLU A 159 2.26 23.22 -4.85
CA GLU A 159 3.48 22.39 -4.96
C GLU A 159 3.29 21.02 -4.31
N THR A 160 2.70 20.97 -3.12
CA THR A 160 2.41 19.72 -2.40
C THR A 160 1.47 18.83 -3.19
N LEU A 161 0.38 19.39 -3.71
CA LEU A 161 -0.60 18.66 -4.53
C LEU A 161 0.02 18.14 -5.83
N TYR A 162 0.85 18.94 -6.48
CA TYR A 162 1.57 18.52 -7.68
C TYR A 162 2.50 17.33 -7.40
N ASN A 163 3.33 17.43 -6.37
CA ASN A 163 4.25 16.36 -6.01
C ASN A 163 3.53 15.10 -5.51
N TYR A 164 2.44 15.28 -4.77
CA TYR A 164 1.62 14.17 -4.30
C TYR A 164 0.91 13.44 -5.45
N GLY A 165 0.36 14.17 -6.41
CA GLY A 165 -0.23 13.58 -7.62
C GLY A 165 0.78 12.76 -8.44
N ARG A 166 2.01 13.28 -8.58
CA ARG A 166 3.12 12.51 -9.19
C ARG A 166 3.43 11.24 -8.40
N TYR A 167 3.51 11.33 -7.08
CA TYR A 167 3.74 10.17 -6.22
C TYR A 167 2.68 9.10 -6.44
N LEU A 168 1.41 9.46 -6.47
CA LEU A 168 0.32 8.52 -6.68
C LEU A 168 0.45 7.78 -8.03
N LEU A 169 0.78 8.49 -9.10
CA LEU A 169 0.96 7.88 -10.42
C LEU A 169 2.23 7.02 -10.48
N ILE A 170 3.35 7.50 -9.96
CA ILE A 170 4.62 6.78 -9.96
C ILE A 170 4.52 5.47 -9.17
N THR A 171 3.84 5.48 -8.03
CA THR A 171 3.65 4.28 -7.21
C THR A 171 2.65 3.30 -7.79
N ALA A 172 1.65 3.79 -8.54
CA ALA A 172 0.65 2.95 -9.19
C ALA A 172 1.14 2.35 -10.52
N SER A 173 2.06 3.01 -11.22
CA SER A 173 2.48 2.59 -12.56
C SER A 173 3.89 3.05 -12.91
N THR A 174 4.77 2.11 -13.15
CA THR A 174 6.14 2.34 -13.65
C THR A 174 6.49 1.33 -14.73
N ALA A 175 7.65 1.45 -15.33
CA ALA A 175 8.16 0.46 -16.31
C ALA A 175 8.31 -0.97 -15.72
N LYS A 176 8.19 -1.12 -14.41
CA LYS A 176 8.24 -2.42 -13.72
C LYS A 176 6.86 -3.01 -13.43
N THR A 177 5.78 -2.24 -13.61
CA THR A 177 4.42 -2.73 -13.44
C THR A 177 3.94 -3.42 -14.70
N THR A 178 3.21 -4.51 -14.55
CA THR A 178 2.67 -5.29 -15.68
C THR A 178 1.48 -4.59 -16.32
N LEU A 179 0.68 -3.91 -15.51
CA LEU A 179 -0.54 -3.22 -15.94
C LEU A 179 -0.42 -1.70 -15.69
N PRO A 180 -1.15 -0.88 -16.45
CA PRO A 180 -1.26 0.54 -16.18
C PRO A 180 -2.02 0.80 -14.86
N ALA A 181 -2.01 2.03 -14.39
CA ALA A 181 -2.86 2.44 -13.27
C ALA A 181 -4.34 2.33 -13.66
N ASN A 182 -5.15 1.67 -12.83
CA ASN A 182 -6.60 1.64 -12.94
C ASN A 182 -7.23 2.95 -12.43
N LEU A 183 -8.56 3.00 -12.25
CA LEU A 183 -9.27 4.20 -11.78
C LEU A 183 -8.73 4.76 -10.46
N GLN A 184 -8.38 3.88 -9.52
CA GLN A 184 -7.90 4.25 -8.20
C GLN A 184 -6.38 4.10 -8.02
N GLY A 185 -5.67 3.63 -9.04
CA GLY A 185 -4.29 3.20 -8.90
C GLY A 185 -4.18 2.03 -7.93
N ILE A 186 -3.24 2.09 -6.99
CA ILE A 186 -3.12 1.11 -5.89
C ILE A 186 -3.79 1.58 -4.59
N TRP A 187 -4.51 2.70 -4.62
CA TRP A 187 -5.00 3.43 -3.45
C TRP A 187 -6.49 3.20 -3.18
N GLY A 188 -6.95 1.98 -3.39
CA GLY A 188 -8.32 1.57 -3.04
C GLY A 188 -8.41 1.10 -1.59
N GLU A 189 -9.54 1.36 -0.96
CA GLU A 189 -9.84 0.91 0.41
C GLU A 189 -11.20 0.21 0.44
N GLY A 190 -11.30 -0.88 1.21
CA GLY A 190 -12.54 -1.64 1.37
C GLY A 190 -12.61 -2.91 0.52
N TYR A 191 -13.76 -3.56 0.55
CA TYR A 191 -14.01 -4.84 -0.14
C TYR A 191 -14.49 -4.66 -1.58
N LYS A 192 -15.13 -3.55 -1.86
CA LYS A 192 -15.67 -3.22 -3.17
C LYS A 192 -15.23 -1.82 -3.55
N MET A 193 -14.47 -1.74 -4.64
CA MET A 193 -14.07 -0.47 -5.20
C MET A 193 -15.17 0.08 -6.11
N GLU A 194 -15.32 1.38 -6.13
CA GLU A 194 -16.19 2.03 -7.09
C GLU A 194 -15.75 1.67 -8.50
N TRP A 195 -16.72 1.35 -9.36
CA TRP A 195 -16.48 0.95 -10.76
C TRP A 195 -15.54 -0.26 -10.88
N ASN A 196 -15.55 -1.16 -9.89
CA ASN A 196 -14.72 -2.37 -9.81
C ASN A 196 -13.20 -2.11 -9.98
N ALA A 197 -12.73 -0.89 -9.75
CA ALA A 197 -11.37 -0.46 -10.03
C ALA A 197 -10.91 -0.74 -11.48
N ASP A 198 -11.82 -0.64 -12.45
CA ASP A 198 -11.55 -0.92 -13.85
C ASP A 198 -10.61 0.11 -14.49
N PHE A 199 -10.11 -0.20 -15.68
CA PHE A 199 -9.19 0.69 -16.41
C PHE A 199 -9.88 1.79 -17.19
N HIS A 200 -11.11 1.61 -17.62
CA HIS A 200 -11.94 2.53 -18.40
C HIS A 200 -11.16 3.25 -19.51
N THR A 201 -10.90 2.53 -20.59
CA THR A 201 -9.98 2.96 -21.65
C THR A 201 -10.51 4.07 -22.57
N ASN A 202 -11.75 4.50 -22.38
CA ASN A 202 -12.34 5.57 -23.22
C ASN A 202 -11.83 6.98 -22.89
N ILE A 203 -11.63 7.31 -21.58
CA ILE A 203 -11.08 8.61 -21.14
C ILE A 203 -10.32 8.53 -19.82
N ASN A 204 -10.75 7.67 -18.86
CA ASN A 204 -10.18 7.68 -17.51
C ASN A 204 -8.70 7.26 -17.51
N LEU A 205 -8.36 6.22 -18.28
CA LEU A 205 -6.97 5.79 -18.41
C LEU A 205 -6.09 6.91 -18.97
N GLN A 206 -6.54 7.60 -20.03
CA GLN A 206 -5.80 8.70 -20.62
C GLN A 206 -5.63 9.87 -19.62
N MET A 207 -6.68 10.17 -18.83
CA MET A 207 -6.61 11.23 -17.82
C MET A 207 -5.63 10.91 -16.69
N ASN A 208 -5.54 9.65 -16.25
CA ASN A 208 -4.54 9.22 -15.26
C ASN A 208 -3.11 9.51 -15.73
N TYR A 209 -2.83 9.34 -17.01
CA TYR A 209 -1.48 9.51 -17.58
C TYR A 209 -1.25 10.90 -18.20
N TRP A 210 -2.21 11.79 -18.18
CA TRP A 210 -2.03 13.13 -18.75
C TRP A 210 -0.82 13.87 -18.19
N PRO A 211 -0.56 13.89 -16.88
CA PRO A 211 0.62 14.55 -16.35
C PRO A 211 1.95 13.81 -16.64
N ALA A 212 1.92 12.56 -17.05
CA ALA A 212 3.13 11.75 -17.24
C ALA A 212 4.12 12.32 -18.26
N HIS A 213 3.67 13.13 -19.21
CA HIS A 213 4.51 13.74 -20.23
C HIS A 213 5.16 15.06 -19.80
N VAL A 214 4.68 15.65 -18.70
CA VAL A 214 5.11 16.97 -18.23
C VAL A 214 5.57 16.97 -16.76
N ALA A 215 5.48 15.84 -16.08
CA ALA A 215 5.76 15.70 -14.65
C ALA A 215 6.87 14.69 -14.35
#